data_44236f2526ab4265879ca56253b41579
#
_entry.id   44236f2526ab4265879ca56253b41579
#
_cell.length_a   1.000
_cell.length_b   1.000
_cell.length_c   1.000
_cell.angle_alpha   90.00
_cell.angle_beta   90.00
_cell.angle_gamma   90.00
#
_symmetry.space_group_name_H-M   'P 1'
#
loop_
_entity.id
_entity.type
_entity.pdbx_description
1 polymer ?
#
loop_
_entity_poly.entity_id
_entity_poly.type
_entity_poly.pdbx_seq_one_letter_code
_entity_poly.pdbx_strand_id
1 'polypeptide(L)'
;MNFKFATGLGYSNSSYFENPKNVAIGTKFNTMMCFGIKSIQRFKNSSLSLGIDMTHFSNGGFKMPNYGINIPYISVGYGRRLGKKIEYTENTTSDFPLNKWLYNVFGMYSRNSVMPIGGKSYPVYGTGFSARRYFGQKAGVEFNLDFISKQVIFSYEPSIPKTQMDILKIGFYTAYLVPLNNFNFVLGMGVYLKDKFRTDTPIYTRIGCRYQFKNGLTSSFNLKTHFGRADYLEFGLGYTFNYK
;
A
#
# COMPACT_ATOMS: atom_id res chain seq x y z
N MET A 1 0.71 19.45 -16.17
CA MET A 1 0.35 19.13 -14.77
C MET A 1 0.75 17.67 -14.53
N ASN A 2 1.45 17.38 -13.42
CA ASN A 2 1.91 16.04 -13.09
C ASN A 2 1.42 15.68 -11.69
N PHE A 3 0.97 14.44 -11.53
CA PHE A 3 0.73 13.86 -10.21
C PHE A 3 2.02 13.26 -9.68
N LYS A 4 2.26 13.41 -8.39
CA LYS A 4 3.38 12.80 -7.67
C LYS A 4 2.83 11.82 -6.66
N PHE A 5 3.34 10.61 -6.70
CA PHE A 5 3.20 9.63 -5.65
C PHE A 5 4.59 9.07 -5.32
N ALA A 6 4.93 9.05 -4.06
CA ALA A 6 6.17 8.45 -3.60
C ALA A 6 5.93 7.72 -2.27
N THR A 7 6.68 6.68 -2.03
CA THR A 7 6.71 5.96 -0.77
C THR A 7 8.15 5.75 -0.33
N GLY A 8 8.37 5.65 0.97
CA GLY A 8 9.70 5.48 1.52
C GLY A 8 9.66 5.09 2.99
N LEU A 9 10.84 5.07 3.60
CA LEU A 9 11.03 4.85 5.02
C LEU A 9 11.44 6.15 5.69
N GLY A 10 10.81 6.44 6.82
CA GLY A 10 11.14 7.56 7.69
C GLY A 10 11.71 7.05 9.02
N TYR A 11 12.70 7.76 9.54
CA TYR A 11 13.25 7.52 10.87
C TYR A 11 12.95 8.70 11.78
N SER A 12 12.45 8.41 12.99
CA SER A 12 12.24 9.39 14.04
C SER A 12 13.16 9.12 15.21
N ASN A 13 13.84 10.15 15.71
CA ASN A 13 14.72 10.03 16.89
C ASN A 13 13.95 9.68 18.18
N SER A 14 12.64 9.97 18.23
CA SER A 14 11.81 9.73 19.41
C SER A 14 10.48 9.10 19.00
N SER A 15 10.12 8.03 19.69
CA SER A 15 8.81 7.38 19.63
C SER A 15 8.02 7.64 20.90
N TYR A 16 6.74 7.25 20.92
CA TYR A 16 5.91 7.31 22.13
C TYR A 16 6.56 6.65 23.35
N PHE A 17 7.25 5.54 23.18
CA PHE A 17 7.86 4.80 24.28
C PHE A 17 9.07 5.49 24.92
N GLU A 18 9.65 6.47 24.24
CA GLU A 18 10.73 7.32 24.73
C GLU A 18 10.20 8.69 25.17
N ASN A 19 9.15 9.16 24.54
CA ASN A 19 8.46 10.39 24.86
C ASN A 19 6.94 10.21 24.73
N PRO A 20 6.23 9.95 25.84
CA PRO A 20 4.78 9.70 25.84
C PRO A 20 3.91 10.85 25.29
N LYS A 21 4.48 12.06 25.13
CA LYS A 21 3.80 13.16 24.47
C LYS A 21 3.71 12.98 22.95
N ASN A 22 4.55 12.10 22.35
CA ASN A 22 4.55 11.79 20.93
C ASN A 22 3.52 10.70 20.60
N VAL A 23 2.25 11.02 20.66
CA VAL A 23 1.15 10.09 20.33
C VAL A 23 1.03 9.77 18.84
N ALA A 24 1.74 10.52 17.99
CA ALA A 24 1.69 10.34 16.55
C ALA A 24 2.44 9.08 16.09
N ILE A 25 3.55 8.72 16.75
CA ILE A 25 4.51 7.73 16.27
C ILE A 25 4.83 6.71 17.38
N GLY A 26 4.40 5.46 17.22
CA GLY A 26 4.70 4.35 18.14
C GLY A 26 6.01 3.61 17.86
N THR A 27 6.70 3.90 16.74
CA THR A 27 7.96 3.25 16.35
C THR A 27 8.95 4.26 15.79
N LYS A 28 10.26 3.99 15.90
CA LYS A 28 11.29 4.85 15.27
C LYS A 28 11.27 4.76 13.75
N PHE A 29 11.06 3.57 13.21
CA PHE A 29 10.90 3.37 11.77
C PHE A 29 9.43 3.46 11.39
N ASN A 30 9.15 4.25 10.36
CA ASN A 30 7.80 4.50 9.86
C ASN A 30 7.80 4.44 8.35
N THR A 31 6.66 4.15 7.77
CA THR A 31 6.44 4.33 6.33
C THR A 31 6.17 5.80 6.05
N MET A 32 6.65 6.28 4.92
CA MET A 32 6.38 7.60 4.38
C MET A 32 5.57 7.44 3.09
N MET A 33 4.53 8.21 2.96
CA MET A 33 3.78 8.37 1.71
C MET A 33 3.72 9.85 1.35
N CYS A 34 4.02 10.17 0.11
CA CYS A 34 3.95 11.53 -0.41
C CYS A 34 3.02 11.58 -1.61
N PHE A 35 2.07 12.49 -1.56
CA PHE A 35 1.14 12.80 -2.64
C PHE A 35 1.31 14.26 -3.03
N GLY A 36 1.21 14.56 -4.32
CA GLY A 36 1.31 15.94 -4.75
C GLY A 36 0.83 16.17 -6.17
N ILE A 37 0.62 17.44 -6.48
CA ILE A 37 0.30 17.93 -7.80
C ILE A 37 1.36 18.96 -8.14
N LYS A 38 2.00 18.83 -9.30
CA LYS A 38 3.11 19.67 -9.72
C LYS A 38 2.90 20.18 -11.14
N SER A 39 3.01 21.49 -11.31
CA SER A 39 3.14 22.14 -12.62
C SER A 39 4.61 22.30 -12.95
N ILE A 40 5.01 21.97 -14.17
CA ILE A 40 6.39 22.13 -14.64
C ILE A 40 6.37 22.89 -15.96
N GLN A 41 6.96 24.10 -15.92
CA GLN A 41 7.24 24.89 -17.12
C GLN A 41 8.67 24.57 -17.59
N ARG A 42 8.79 24.08 -18.82
CA ARG A 42 10.08 23.72 -19.42
C ARG A 42 10.53 24.80 -20.39
N PHE A 43 11.79 25.16 -20.28
CA PHE A 43 12.52 26.01 -21.21
C PHE A 43 13.56 25.18 -21.95
N LYS A 44 14.31 25.79 -22.88
CA LYS A 44 15.33 25.09 -23.70
C LYS A 44 16.32 24.27 -22.84
N ASN A 45 16.87 24.87 -21.79
CA ASN A 45 17.89 24.24 -20.93
C ASN A 45 17.55 24.26 -19.44
N SER A 46 16.37 24.76 -19.08
CA SER A 46 15.95 24.84 -17.69
C SER A 46 14.47 24.50 -17.50
N SER A 47 14.04 24.33 -16.28
CA SER A 47 12.64 24.17 -15.93
C SER A 47 12.37 24.83 -14.58
N LEU A 48 11.18 25.38 -14.43
CA LEU A 48 10.62 25.84 -13.16
C LEU A 48 9.48 24.91 -12.79
N SER A 49 9.33 24.62 -11.53
CA SER A 49 8.21 23.82 -11.05
C SER A 49 7.62 24.40 -9.77
N LEU A 50 6.30 24.32 -9.69
CA LEU A 50 5.52 24.66 -8.52
C LEU A 50 4.60 23.49 -8.19
N GLY A 51 4.55 23.09 -6.92
CA GLY A 51 3.73 21.97 -6.48
C GLY A 51 3.11 22.22 -5.12
N ILE A 52 2.01 21.50 -4.88
CA ILE A 52 1.39 21.32 -3.57
C ILE A 52 1.52 19.86 -3.25
N ASP A 53 2.14 19.57 -2.13
CA ASP A 53 2.48 18.22 -1.70
C ASP A 53 1.97 17.99 -0.27
N MET A 54 1.72 16.73 0.07
CA MET A 54 1.46 16.28 1.42
C MET A 54 2.28 15.01 1.68
N THR A 55 3.02 15.00 2.77
CA THR A 55 3.74 13.81 3.23
C THR A 55 3.10 13.30 4.50
N HIS A 56 2.78 12.01 4.50
CA HIS A 56 2.26 11.27 5.65
C HIS A 56 3.31 10.30 6.17
N PHE A 57 3.53 10.32 7.49
CA PHE A 57 4.37 9.36 8.20
C PHE A 57 3.53 8.57 9.20
N SER A 58 3.62 7.24 9.15
CA SER A 58 3.00 6.36 10.14
C SER A 58 3.64 4.97 10.10
N ASN A 59 3.46 4.19 11.14
CA ASN A 59 3.91 2.80 11.15
C ASN A 59 2.88 1.80 10.57
N GLY A 60 1.82 2.31 9.92
CA GLY A 60 0.80 1.47 9.30
C GLY A 60 0.00 0.60 10.26
N GLY A 61 -0.12 0.97 11.54
CA GLY A 61 -0.83 0.19 12.55
C GLY A 61 -0.03 -0.96 13.15
N PHE A 62 1.27 -1.05 12.83
CA PHE A 62 2.14 -2.10 13.36
C PHE A 62 2.29 -2.04 14.89
N LYS A 63 2.34 -0.83 15.45
CA LYS A 63 2.44 -0.59 16.89
C LYS A 63 1.68 0.68 17.29
N MET A 64 0.83 0.57 18.31
CA MET A 64 0.11 1.72 18.83
C MET A 64 0.98 2.52 19.84
N PRO A 65 0.80 3.86 19.92
CA PRO A 65 -0.09 4.71 19.11
C PRO A 65 0.41 4.89 17.68
N ASN A 66 -0.49 5.20 16.75
CA ASN A 66 -0.19 5.44 15.35
C ASN A 66 -1.19 6.44 14.75
N TYR A 67 -1.23 7.67 15.30
CA TYR A 67 -2.06 8.73 14.70
C TYR A 67 -1.45 9.28 13.41
N GLY A 68 -0.15 9.09 13.24
CA GLY A 68 0.60 9.57 12.08
C GLY A 68 0.89 11.07 12.12
N ILE A 69 1.73 11.53 11.20
CA ILE A 69 2.07 12.94 11.01
C ILE A 69 1.76 13.28 9.56
N ASN A 70 0.95 14.31 9.34
CA ASN A 70 0.64 14.85 8.02
C ASN A 70 1.32 16.21 7.88
N ILE A 71 2.15 16.34 6.86
CA ILE A 71 2.91 17.56 6.56
C ILE A 71 2.50 18.06 5.18
N PRO A 72 1.55 19.01 5.06
CA PRO A 72 1.30 19.71 3.82
C PRO A 72 2.40 20.76 3.57
N TYR A 73 2.83 20.91 2.32
CA TYR A 73 3.83 21.91 1.94
C TYR A 73 3.72 22.34 0.49
N ILE A 74 4.25 23.51 0.19
CA ILE A 74 4.42 24.00 -1.17
C ILE A 74 5.86 23.73 -1.59
N SER A 75 6.04 23.18 -2.78
CA SER A 75 7.35 22.92 -3.36
C SER A 75 7.62 23.82 -4.56
N VAL A 76 8.77 24.48 -4.55
CA VAL A 76 9.31 25.23 -5.69
C VAL A 76 10.60 24.58 -6.13
N GLY A 77 10.78 24.38 -7.42
CA GLY A 77 11.98 23.76 -7.94
C GLY A 77 12.48 24.41 -9.21
N TYR A 78 13.80 24.52 -9.30
CA TYR A 78 14.51 24.93 -10.51
C TYR A 78 15.36 23.76 -10.99
N GLY A 79 15.23 23.41 -12.25
CA GLY A 79 16.07 22.40 -12.91
C GLY A 79 16.90 23.01 -14.03
N ARG A 80 18.16 22.63 -14.16
CA ARG A 80 19.02 22.98 -15.29
C ARG A 80 19.57 21.73 -15.93
N ARG A 81 19.49 21.65 -17.25
CA ARG A 81 20.09 20.55 -18.01
C ARG A 81 21.59 20.71 -18.02
N LEU A 82 22.28 19.67 -17.53
CA LEU A 82 23.71 19.53 -17.64
C LEU A 82 23.99 18.43 -18.68
N GLY A 83 24.67 18.80 -19.78
CA GLY A 83 25.01 17.86 -20.85
C GLY A 83 24.04 17.83 -22.04
N LYS A 84 24.23 16.84 -22.92
CA LYS A 84 23.46 16.69 -24.15
C LYS A 84 22.01 16.32 -23.86
N LYS A 85 21.08 16.74 -24.74
CA LYS A 85 19.69 16.32 -24.69
C LYS A 85 19.62 14.80 -24.91
N ILE A 86 19.13 14.08 -23.90
CA ILE A 86 18.81 12.67 -24.08
C ILE A 86 17.48 12.63 -24.82
N GLU A 87 17.49 12.08 -26.02
CA GLU A 87 16.23 11.77 -26.72
C GLU A 87 15.63 10.54 -26.07
N TYR A 88 14.42 10.72 -25.55
CA TYR A 88 13.68 9.64 -24.92
C TYR A 88 13.14 8.76 -26.05
N THR A 89 13.75 7.62 -26.27
CA THR A 89 13.17 6.55 -27.07
C THR A 89 12.12 5.86 -26.18
N GLU A 90 10.86 5.92 -26.57
CA GLU A 90 9.84 5.09 -25.92
C GLU A 90 10.23 3.62 -26.15
N ASN A 91 10.65 2.96 -25.08
CA ASN A 91 10.76 1.50 -25.12
C ASN A 91 9.35 0.94 -25.30
N THR A 92 9.04 0.54 -26.51
CA THR A 92 7.74 -0.04 -26.88
C THR A 92 7.57 -1.47 -26.37
N THR A 93 8.64 -2.10 -25.90
CA THR A 93 8.59 -3.45 -25.32
C THR A 93 8.16 -3.37 -23.85
N SER A 94 6.94 -3.82 -23.60
CA SER A 94 6.45 -4.03 -22.24
C SER A 94 6.93 -5.38 -21.72
N ASP A 95 7.53 -5.42 -20.55
CA ASP A 95 7.86 -6.67 -19.85
C ASP A 95 6.60 -7.41 -19.34
N PHE A 96 5.43 -6.77 -19.45
CA PHE A 96 4.15 -7.33 -19.06
C PHE A 96 3.38 -7.87 -20.25
N PRO A 97 2.73 -9.05 -20.11
CA PRO A 97 1.85 -9.56 -21.15
C PRO A 97 0.60 -8.69 -21.28
N LEU A 98 0.61 -7.79 -22.27
CA LEU A 98 -0.51 -6.90 -22.54
C LEU A 98 -1.75 -7.67 -23.01
N ASN A 99 -2.92 -7.18 -22.62
CA ASN A 99 -4.22 -7.70 -23.03
C ASN A 99 -4.48 -9.18 -22.71
N LYS A 100 -3.68 -9.77 -21.84
CA LYS A 100 -3.82 -11.15 -21.35
C LYS A 100 -4.27 -11.14 -19.88
N TRP A 101 -5.17 -12.05 -19.53
CA TRP A 101 -5.52 -12.29 -18.13
C TRP A 101 -4.44 -13.11 -17.44
N LEU A 102 -3.96 -12.64 -16.32
CA LEU A 102 -3.00 -13.29 -15.43
C LEU A 102 -3.71 -13.64 -14.14
N TYR A 103 -3.61 -14.89 -13.74
CA TYR A 103 -4.19 -15.39 -12.50
C TYR A 103 -3.11 -15.56 -11.46
N ASN A 104 -3.38 -15.19 -10.22
CA ASN A 104 -2.41 -15.25 -9.14
C ASN A 104 -3.05 -15.80 -7.86
N VAL A 105 -2.32 -16.64 -7.16
CA VAL A 105 -2.61 -17.08 -5.80
C VAL A 105 -1.57 -16.45 -4.89
N PHE A 106 -2.00 -15.95 -3.75
CA PHE A 106 -1.08 -15.34 -2.79
C PHE A 106 -1.44 -15.66 -1.34
N GLY A 107 -0.41 -15.68 -0.50
CA GLY A 107 -0.52 -15.64 0.94
C GLY A 107 0.00 -14.31 1.46
N MET A 108 -0.57 -13.81 2.53
CA MET A 108 -0.09 -12.62 3.21
C MET A 108 0.02 -12.81 4.72
N TYR A 109 0.96 -12.07 5.29
CA TYR A 109 1.17 -11.97 6.72
C TYR A 109 1.22 -10.52 7.15
N SER A 110 0.67 -10.25 8.34
CA SER A 110 0.77 -8.97 9.01
C SER A 110 0.69 -9.12 10.52
N ARG A 111 0.84 -8.01 11.21
CA ARG A 111 0.56 -7.88 12.63
C ARG A 111 -0.27 -6.64 12.89
N ASN A 112 -1.20 -6.75 13.82
CA ASN A 112 -2.04 -5.64 14.24
C ASN A 112 -1.90 -5.45 15.76
N SER A 113 -1.57 -4.24 16.18
CA SER A 113 -1.53 -3.86 17.59
C SER A 113 -2.79 -3.06 17.93
N VAL A 114 -3.41 -3.38 19.05
CA VAL A 114 -4.65 -2.73 19.52
C VAL A 114 -4.46 -2.06 20.86
N MET A 115 -5.38 -1.17 21.17
CA MET A 115 -5.43 -0.54 22.52
C MET A 115 -5.65 -1.60 23.61
N PRO A 116 -5.10 -1.38 24.84
CA PRO A 116 -4.36 -0.19 25.27
C PRO A 116 -2.95 -0.13 24.68
N ILE A 117 -2.37 1.08 24.68
CA ILE A 117 -0.97 1.30 24.23
C ILE A 117 -0.03 0.39 25.01
N GLY A 118 0.90 -0.27 24.30
CA GLY A 118 1.80 -1.28 24.87
C GLY A 118 1.15 -2.67 24.99
N GLY A 119 -0.10 -2.84 24.55
CA GLY A 119 -0.81 -4.11 24.49
C GLY A 119 -0.19 -5.11 23.52
N LYS A 120 -0.75 -6.32 23.51
CA LYS A 120 -0.30 -7.40 22.63
C LYS A 120 -0.50 -7.05 21.15
N SER A 121 0.41 -7.50 20.33
CA SER A 121 0.28 -7.48 18.86
C SER A 121 -0.15 -8.87 18.40
N TYR A 122 -1.16 -8.93 17.56
CA TYR A 122 -1.77 -10.16 17.07
C TYR A 122 -1.44 -10.36 15.59
N PRO A 123 -1.20 -11.59 15.16
CA PRO A 123 -0.99 -11.87 13.74
C PRO A 123 -2.27 -11.70 12.93
N VAL A 124 -2.09 -11.34 11.67
CA VAL A 124 -3.11 -11.37 10.63
C VAL A 124 -2.60 -12.26 9.51
N TYR A 125 -3.36 -13.28 9.18
CA TYR A 125 -3.08 -14.18 8.07
C TYR A 125 -4.09 -13.93 6.97
N GLY A 126 -3.64 -14.03 5.75
CA GLY A 126 -4.55 -13.95 4.61
C GLY A 126 -4.06 -14.77 3.44
N THR A 127 -5.00 -15.13 2.59
CA THR A 127 -4.75 -15.72 1.29
C THR A 127 -5.78 -15.18 0.32
N GLY A 128 -5.54 -15.35 -0.97
CA GLY A 128 -6.52 -14.93 -1.97
C GLY A 128 -6.14 -15.33 -3.37
N PHE A 129 -7.09 -15.07 -4.25
CA PHE A 129 -6.98 -15.28 -5.68
C PHE A 129 -7.17 -13.95 -6.38
N SER A 130 -6.36 -13.68 -7.40
CA SER A 130 -6.55 -12.51 -8.23
C SER A 130 -6.51 -12.81 -9.71
N ALA A 131 -7.27 -12.01 -10.46
CA ALA A 131 -7.21 -11.92 -11.90
C ALA A 131 -6.83 -10.50 -12.27
N ARG A 132 -5.77 -10.32 -13.07
CA ARG A 132 -5.31 -9.01 -13.51
C ARG A 132 -5.09 -8.95 -15.00
N ARG A 133 -5.27 -7.77 -15.56
CA ARG A 133 -5.05 -7.49 -16.98
C ARG A 133 -4.41 -6.12 -17.16
N TYR A 134 -3.40 -6.05 -18.01
CA TYR A 134 -2.76 -4.80 -18.39
C TYR A 134 -3.28 -4.35 -19.75
N PHE A 135 -3.74 -3.10 -19.85
CA PHE A 135 -4.25 -2.50 -21.09
C PHE A 135 -3.17 -1.72 -21.83
N GLY A 136 -2.05 -1.46 -21.17
CA GLY A 136 -0.92 -0.72 -21.71
C GLY A 136 0.23 -0.68 -20.72
N GLN A 137 1.28 0.05 -21.08
CA GLN A 137 2.49 0.18 -20.25
C GLN A 137 2.26 0.98 -18.95
N LYS A 138 1.12 1.65 -18.79
CA LYS A 138 0.83 2.55 -17.64
C LYS A 138 -0.47 2.22 -16.93
N ALA A 139 -1.18 1.20 -17.36
CA ALA A 139 -2.51 0.92 -16.82
C ALA A 139 -2.83 -0.58 -16.81
N GLY A 140 -3.43 -1.01 -15.72
CA GLY A 140 -4.01 -2.33 -15.56
C GLY A 140 -5.13 -2.34 -14.53
N VAL A 141 -5.87 -3.42 -14.49
CA VAL A 141 -6.92 -3.67 -13.51
C VAL A 141 -6.69 -5.01 -12.84
N GLU A 142 -7.07 -5.12 -11.60
CA GLU A 142 -7.03 -6.37 -10.84
C GLU A 142 -8.32 -6.56 -10.05
N PHE A 143 -8.81 -7.79 -10.01
CA PHE A 143 -9.90 -8.26 -9.18
C PHE A 143 -9.38 -9.32 -8.23
N ASN A 144 -9.74 -9.22 -6.97
CA ASN A 144 -9.28 -10.11 -5.91
C ASN A 144 -10.44 -10.65 -5.08
N LEU A 145 -10.30 -11.89 -4.67
CA LEU A 145 -11.09 -12.50 -3.60
C LEU A 145 -10.14 -12.81 -2.44
N ASP A 146 -10.37 -12.14 -1.30
CA ASP A 146 -9.53 -12.22 -0.11
C ASP A 146 -10.16 -13.07 0.98
N PHE A 147 -9.36 -13.87 1.67
CA PHE A 147 -9.69 -14.61 2.87
C PHE A 147 -8.74 -14.16 3.99
N ILE A 148 -9.25 -13.46 4.99
CA ILE A 148 -8.44 -12.77 6.01
C ILE A 148 -8.84 -13.27 7.39
N SER A 149 -7.88 -13.77 8.16
CA SER A 149 -8.04 -14.17 9.55
C SER A 149 -7.30 -13.20 10.47
N LYS A 150 -8.06 -12.37 11.17
CA LYS A 150 -7.57 -11.31 12.06
C LYS A 150 -7.62 -11.83 13.51
N GLN A 151 -6.49 -12.35 14.03
CA GLN A 151 -6.44 -13.05 15.31
C GLN A 151 -6.80 -12.17 16.52
N VAL A 152 -6.68 -10.86 16.39
CA VAL A 152 -7.07 -9.91 17.44
C VAL A 152 -8.56 -10.01 17.82
N ILE A 153 -9.41 -10.48 16.92
CA ILE A 153 -10.85 -10.62 17.17
C ILE A 153 -11.13 -11.59 18.32
N PHE A 154 -10.25 -12.56 18.58
CA PHE A 154 -10.36 -13.43 19.74
C PHE A 154 -10.22 -12.69 21.08
N SER A 155 -9.50 -11.57 21.08
CA SER A 155 -9.32 -10.76 22.30
C SER A 155 -10.49 -9.83 22.59
N TYR A 156 -11.39 -9.61 21.62
CA TYR A 156 -12.58 -8.81 21.84
C TYR A 156 -13.68 -9.69 22.47
N GLU A 157 -14.31 -9.21 23.51
CA GLU A 157 -15.38 -9.93 24.24
C GLU A 157 -15.00 -11.41 24.51
N PRO A 158 -14.02 -11.66 25.39
CA PRO A 158 -13.50 -13.02 25.63
C PRO A 158 -14.55 -14.02 26.12
N SER A 159 -15.65 -13.54 26.69
CA SER A 159 -16.78 -14.36 27.17
C SER A 159 -17.56 -15.02 26.03
N ILE A 160 -17.44 -14.53 24.82
CA ILE A 160 -18.14 -15.09 23.65
C ILE A 160 -17.22 -16.08 22.94
N PRO A 161 -17.57 -17.38 22.90
CA PRO A 161 -16.80 -18.38 22.16
C PRO A 161 -16.72 -18.02 20.67
N LYS A 162 -15.52 -18.12 20.08
CA LYS A 162 -15.27 -17.84 18.67
C LYS A 162 -14.42 -18.94 18.06
N THR A 163 -14.72 -19.29 16.83
CA THR A 163 -13.91 -20.22 16.02
C THR A 163 -13.11 -19.44 14.97
N GLN A 164 -12.15 -20.10 14.33
CA GLN A 164 -11.41 -19.51 13.20
C GLN A 164 -12.34 -19.13 12.03
N MET A 165 -13.42 -19.91 11.83
CA MET A 165 -14.41 -19.62 10.79
C MET A 165 -15.26 -18.38 11.12
N ASP A 166 -15.46 -18.10 12.42
CA ASP A 166 -16.19 -16.92 12.87
C ASP A 166 -15.41 -15.63 12.61
N ILE A 167 -14.09 -15.65 12.80
CA ILE A 167 -13.22 -14.49 12.61
C ILE A 167 -12.75 -14.33 11.16
N LEU A 168 -13.06 -15.31 10.29
CA LEU A 168 -12.71 -15.25 8.88
C LEU A 168 -13.53 -14.18 8.17
N LYS A 169 -12.84 -13.18 7.64
CA LYS A 169 -13.40 -12.15 6.75
C LYS A 169 -13.17 -12.58 5.29
N ILE A 170 -14.21 -12.45 4.48
CA ILE A 170 -14.10 -12.64 3.03
C ILE A 170 -14.34 -11.30 2.38
N GLY A 171 -13.43 -10.85 1.54
CA GLY A 171 -13.50 -9.57 0.85
C GLY A 171 -13.37 -9.71 -0.65
N PHE A 172 -14.11 -8.88 -1.38
CA PHE A 172 -13.91 -8.65 -2.80
C PHE A 172 -13.25 -7.29 -2.99
N TYR A 173 -12.22 -7.24 -3.82
CA TYR A 173 -11.37 -6.07 -3.98
C TYR A 173 -11.03 -5.83 -5.45
N THR A 174 -11.09 -4.57 -5.88
CA THR A 174 -10.67 -4.14 -7.21
C THR A 174 -9.54 -3.14 -7.10
N ALA A 175 -8.56 -3.21 -8.00
CA ALA A 175 -7.45 -2.28 -8.02
C ALA A 175 -7.11 -1.77 -9.41
N TYR A 176 -6.68 -0.53 -9.45
CA TYR A 176 -5.93 0.04 -10.57
C TYR A 176 -4.44 -0.26 -10.37
N LEU A 177 -3.80 -0.76 -11.42
CA LEU A 177 -2.40 -1.10 -11.45
C LEU A 177 -1.63 -0.08 -12.30
N VAL A 178 -0.55 0.47 -11.74
CA VAL A 178 0.41 1.29 -12.49
C VAL A 178 1.70 0.50 -12.63
N PRO A 179 1.93 -0.17 -13.78
CA PRO A 179 3.13 -0.95 -14.00
C PRO A 179 4.34 -0.05 -14.23
N LEU A 180 5.48 -0.41 -13.61
CA LEU A 180 6.80 0.18 -13.80
C LEU A 180 7.81 -0.97 -13.92
N ASN A 181 8.03 -1.47 -15.11
CA ASN A 181 8.79 -2.69 -15.35
C ASN A 181 8.25 -3.85 -14.47
N ASN A 182 9.11 -4.48 -13.70
CA ASN A 182 8.73 -5.56 -12.80
C ASN A 182 7.95 -5.10 -11.55
N PHE A 183 7.90 -3.80 -11.27
CA PHE A 183 7.10 -3.24 -10.19
C PHE A 183 5.71 -2.85 -10.68
N ASN A 184 4.73 -3.01 -9.79
CA ASN A 184 3.38 -2.47 -9.96
C ASN A 184 3.03 -1.66 -8.72
N PHE A 185 2.59 -0.42 -8.90
CA PHE A 185 1.84 0.25 -7.87
C PHE A 185 0.40 -0.23 -7.90
N VAL A 186 -0.17 -0.45 -6.72
CA VAL A 186 -1.50 -1.01 -6.52
C VAL A 186 -2.32 0.01 -5.75
N LEU A 187 -3.40 0.46 -6.34
CA LEU A 187 -4.37 1.38 -5.73
C LEU A 187 -5.74 0.75 -5.85
N GLY A 188 -6.33 0.34 -4.75
CA GLY A 188 -7.59 -0.37 -4.83
C GLY A 188 -8.52 -0.20 -3.65
N MET A 189 -9.74 -0.65 -3.87
CA MET A 189 -10.82 -0.59 -2.91
C MET A 189 -11.55 -1.93 -2.89
N GLY A 190 -11.95 -2.37 -1.70
CA GLY A 190 -12.69 -3.61 -1.52
C GLY A 190 -13.81 -3.46 -0.51
N VAL A 191 -14.68 -4.46 -0.50
CA VAL A 191 -15.80 -4.59 0.42
C VAL A 191 -15.77 -5.97 1.05
N TYR A 192 -16.09 -6.07 2.34
CA TYR A 192 -16.26 -7.35 3.00
C TYR A 192 -17.60 -7.97 2.60
N LEU A 193 -17.55 -9.16 2.01
CA LEU A 193 -18.70 -10.00 1.71
C LEU A 193 -19.14 -10.79 2.96
N LYS A 194 -18.15 -11.13 3.82
CA LYS A 194 -18.37 -11.76 5.13
C LYS A 194 -17.51 -11.06 6.16
N ASP A 195 -18.14 -10.52 7.19
CA ASP A 195 -17.48 -9.98 8.39
C ASP A 195 -18.46 -10.11 9.57
N LYS A 196 -18.38 -11.21 10.32
CA LYS A 196 -19.32 -11.51 11.41
C LYS A 196 -19.22 -10.50 12.55
N PHE A 197 -18.02 -10.06 12.87
CA PHE A 197 -17.77 -9.20 14.04
C PHE A 197 -17.69 -7.71 13.73
N ARG A 198 -17.73 -7.32 12.47
CA ARG A 198 -17.78 -5.92 11.98
C ARG A 198 -16.91 -4.94 12.80
N THR A 199 -15.70 -5.35 13.12
CA THR A 199 -14.75 -4.53 13.90
C THR A 199 -14.29 -3.28 13.17
N ASP A 200 -14.49 -3.26 11.86
CA ASP A 200 -14.07 -2.21 10.94
C ASP A 200 -15.23 -1.82 10.02
N THR A 201 -15.07 -0.74 9.26
CA THR A 201 -16.03 -0.39 8.21
C THR A 201 -16.06 -1.47 7.12
N PRO A 202 -17.21 -1.68 6.44
CA PRO A 202 -17.33 -2.72 5.41
C PRO A 202 -16.43 -2.48 4.20
N ILE A 203 -16.01 -1.22 3.97
CA ILE A 203 -15.14 -0.83 2.84
C ILE A 203 -13.71 -0.69 3.36
N TYR A 204 -12.76 -1.22 2.59
CA TYR A 204 -11.32 -1.05 2.84
C TYR A 204 -10.59 -0.61 1.58
N THR A 205 -9.46 0.03 1.76
CA THR A 205 -8.56 0.39 0.65
C THR A 205 -7.21 -0.29 0.84
N ARG A 206 -6.52 -0.55 -0.27
CA ARG A 206 -5.14 -1.00 -0.31
C ARG A 206 -4.33 -0.08 -1.19
N ILE A 207 -3.19 0.38 -0.65
CA ILE A 207 -2.20 1.16 -1.39
C ILE A 207 -0.87 0.46 -1.18
N GLY A 208 -0.17 0.15 -2.25
CA GLY A 208 1.10 -0.53 -2.12
C GLY A 208 1.81 -0.81 -3.41
N CYS A 209 2.72 -1.76 -3.34
CA CYS A 209 3.49 -2.20 -4.49
C CYS A 209 3.61 -3.72 -4.55
N ARG A 210 3.82 -4.21 -5.75
CA ARG A 210 4.08 -5.62 -6.06
C ARG A 210 5.27 -5.70 -6.99
N TYR A 211 6.18 -6.62 -6.69
CA TYR A 211 7.25 -7.00 -7.59
C TYR A 211 6.92 -8.34 -8.23
N GLN A 212 7.05 -8.41 -9.55
CA GLN A 212 6.84 -9.61 -10.35
C GLN A 212 8.18 -10.18 -10.78
N PHE A 213 8.50 -11.37 -10.31
CA PHE A 213 9.69 -12.09 -10.76
C PHE A 213 9.44 -12.80 -12.10
N LYS A 214 10.51 -13.01 -12.88
CA LYS A 214 10.44 -13.67 -14.20
C LYS A 214 9.95 -15.13 -14.15
N ASN A 215 10.10 -15.79 -13.01
CA ASN A 215 9.66 -17.17 -12.78
C ASN A 215 8.18 -17.28 -12.34
N GLY A 216 7.43 -16.20 -12.35
CA GLY A 216 6.03 -16.18 -11.93
C GLY A 216 5.82 -15.83 -10.44
N LEU A 217 6.85 -15.89 -9.59
CA LEU A 217 6.74 -15.46 -8.20
C LEU A 217 6.39 -13.98 -8.10
N THR A 218 5.66 -13.62 -7.07
CA THR A 218 5.34 -12.23 -6.73
C THR A 218 5.64 -11.97 -5.27
N SER A 219 6.14 -10.79 -4.96
CA SER A 219 6.16 -10.25 -3.61
C SER A 219 5.36 -8.96 -3.56
N SER A 220 4.67 -8.71 -2.47
CA SER A 220 3.85 -7.51 -2.31
C SER A 220 4.02 -6.89 -0.93
N PHE A 221 3.89 -5.57 -0.90
CA PHE A 221 3.87 -4.78 0.31
C PHE A 221 2.76 -3.73 0.18
N ASN A 222 1.72 -3.86 1.02
CA ASN A 222 0.56 -3.00 0.97
C ASN A 222 0.23 -2.43 2.33
N LEU A 223 -0.30 -1.23 2.36
CA LEU A 223 -1.02 -0.66 3.49
C LEU A 223 -2.51 -0.89 3.28
N LYS A 224 -3.15 -1.60 4.19
CA LYS A 224 -4.60 -1.72 4.24
C LYS A 224 -5.16 -0.64 5.16
N THR A 225 -6.21 0.04 4.72
CA THR A 225 -6.84 1.11 5.49
C THR A 225 -8.36 1.04 5.42
N HIS A 226 -9.01 1.66 6.40
CA HIS A 226 -10.45 1.92 6.43
C HIS A 226 -10.67 3.43 6.46
N PHE A 227 -11.07 4.03 5.32
CA PHE A 227 -11.25 5.48 5.16
C PHE A 227 -10.07 6.33 5.68
N GLY A 228 -8.84 5.95 5.27
CA GLY A 228 -7.62 6.65 5.68
C GLY A 228 -7.05 6.27 7.05
N ARG A 229 -7.79 5.52 7.88
CA ARG A 229 -7.25 4.93 9.11
C ARG A 229 -6.50 3.65 8.76
N ALA A 230 -5.20 3.61 9.04
CA ALA A 230 -4.39 2.42 8.85
C ALA A 230 -4.90 1.26 9.70
N ASP A 231 -5.08 0.10 9.08
CA ASP A 231 -5.41 -1.15 9.77
C ASP A 231 -4.11 -1.93 10.04
N TYR A 232 -3.37 -2.27 8.99
CA TYR A 232 -2.06 -2.93 9.07
C TYR A 232 -1.30 -2.89 7.74
N LEU A 233 0.02 -3.15 7.84
CA LEU A 233 0.90 -3.36 6.69
C LEU A 233 0.89 -4.85 6.31
N GLU A 234 0.64 -5.17 5.04
CA GLU A 234 0.60 -6.53 4.51
C GLU A 234 1.89 -6.87 3.77
N PHE A 235 2.51 -7.97 4.14
CA PHE A 235 3.60 -8.60 3.40
C PHE A 235 3.06 -9.84 2.70
N GLY A 236 3.12 -9.87 1.38
CA GLY A 236 2.55 -10.95 0.60
C GLY A 236 3.58 -11.64 -0.29
N LEU A 237 3.39 -12.94 -0.46
CA LEU A 237 4.07 -13.76 -1.45
C LEU A 237 3.02 -14.51 -2.27
N GLY A 238 3.26 -14.65 -3.57
CA GLY A 238 2.31 -15.32 -4.45
C GLY A 238 2.96 -15.88 -5.70
N TYR A 239 2.14 -16.53 -6.50
CA TYR A 239 2.54 -17.07 -7.79
C TYR A 239 1.52 -16.69 -8.87
N THR A 240 2.01 -16.14 -9.96
CA THR A 240 1.24 -15.78 -11.14
C THR A 240 1.35 -16.86 -12.19
N PHE A 241 0.21 -17.44 -12.54
CA PHE A 241 0.09 -18.39 -13.64
C PHE A 241 0.07 -17.66 -14.99
N ASN A 242 0.53 -18.33 -16.02
CA ASN A 242 0.54 -17.81 -17.41
C ASN A 242 1.30 -16.48 -17.58
N TYR A 243 2.32 -16.25 -16.74
CA TYR A 243 3.11 -15.02 -16.82
C TYR A 243 4.07 -15.01 -18.03
N LYS A 244 4.41 -16.17 -18.58
CA LYS A 244 5.24 -16.31 -19.79
C LYS A 244 4.41 -16.23 -21.06
#